data_64b77262d3ac932b0901de187b5201b9
#
_entry.id   64b77262d3ac932b0901de187b5201b9
#
_cell.length_a   1.000
_cell.length_b   1.000
_cell.length_c   1.000
_cell.angle_alpha   90.00
_cell.angle_beta   90.00
_cell.angle_gamma   90.00
#
_symmetry.space_group_name_H-M   'P 1'
#
loop_
_entity.id
_entity.type
_entity.pdbx_description
1 polymer ?
#
loop_
_entity_poly.entity_id
_entity_poly.type
_entity_poly.pdbx_seq_one_letter_code
_entity_poly.pdbx_strand_id
1 'polypeptide(L)'
;MLTPKTLRNEEAADAFRGHRADAAVVVAYGLILPKPVLDAPRLGCFNLHASALPRWRGAAPINRAVMAGDTGTAVVVMWMEEGLDTGPMALTAPVAIGPDMTAGDLHDELAHTGAALMVDALRMLEHGALPRTPQPAEGVSYAAKIDKHETRIDWTQPWRAVHDHCRGLAPFPGAWFELPGPGREAVRVKVLRTTRGDGSDAPGTVVDDRLTVACGDGAVRIVTLQRAGRHLMTAQEFLRGTPLAVGTRLG
;
A
#
# COMPACT_ATOMS: atom_id res chain seq x y z
N MET A 1 -17.59 -15.82 14.24
CA MET A 1 -16.34 -15.12 13.95
C MET A 1 -15.56 -15.01 15.24
N LEU A 2 -14.28 -15.39 15.26
CA LEU A 2 -13.38 -15.26 16.40
C LEU A 2 -12.38 -14.13 16.14
N THR A 3 -12.10 -13.33 17.18
CA THR A 3 -11.16 -12.19 17.09
C THR A 3 -10.14 -12.27 18.24
N PRO A 4 -9.25 -13.29 18.23
CA PRO A 4 -8.27 -13.45 19.30
C PRO A 4 -7.31 -12.26 19.32
N LYS A 5 -6.94 -11.79 20.52
CA LYS A 5 -5.94 -10.71 20.68
C LYS A 5 -4.52 -11.16 20.33
N THR A 6 -4.26 -12.45 20.36
CA THR A 6 -2.98 -13.08 20.04
C THR A 6 -3.21 -14.50 19.56
N LEU A 7 -2.31 -15.00 18.70
CA LEU A 7 -2.24 -16.41 18.33
C LEU A 7 -1.09 -17.15 19.03
N ARG A 8 -0.37 -16.49 19.95
CA ARG A 8 0.83 -17.04 20.57
C ARG A 8 0.57 -17.88 21.81
N ASN A 9 -0.68 -17.92 22.29
CA ASN A 9 -1.06 -18.75 23.44
C ASN A 9 -1.68 -20.08 22.97
N GLU A 10 -1.67 -21.06 23.85
CA GLU A 10 -2.17 -22.41 23.57
C GLU A 10 -3.68 -22.42 23.34
N GLU A 11 -4.43 -21.61 24.07
CA GLU A 11 -5.88 -21.46 23.92
C GLU A 11 -6.26 -21.05 22.47
N ALA A 12 -5.56 -20.09 21.87
CA ALA A 12 -5.82 -19.67 20.49
C ALA A 12 -5.42 -20.77 19.48
N ALA A 13 -4.32 -21.48 19.74
CA ALA A 13 -3.90 -22.61 18.91
C ALA A 13 -4.91 -23.77 18.99
N ASP A 14 -5.44 -24.07 20.18
CA ASP A 14 -6.45 -25.12 20.37
C ASP A 14 -7.78 -24.73 19.71
N ALA A 15 -8.21 -23.49 19.88
CA ALA A 15 -9.40 -22.98 19.20
C ALA A 15 -9.26 -23.10 17.68
N PHE A 16 -8.07 -22.78 17.14
CA PHE A 16 -7.80 -22.90 15.71
C PHE A 16 -7.80 -24.37 15.25
N ARG A 17 -7.12 -25.26 15.98
CA ARG A 17 -7.14 -26.72 15.75
C ARG A 17 -8.57 -27.30 15.81
N GLY A 18 -9.38 -26.76 16.70
CA GLY A 18 -10.78 -27.17 16.88
C GLY A 18 -11.65 -27.01 15.63
N HIS A 19 -11.27 -26.12 14.70
CA HIS A 19 -11.95 -25.99 13.41
C HIS A 19 -11.74 -27.19 12.48
N ARG A 20 -10.70 -28.00 12.70
CA ARG A 20 -10.35 -29.17 11.87
C ARG A 20 -10.32 -28.84 10.36
N ALA A 21 -9.83 -27.64 10.03
CA ALA A 21 -9.74 -27.19 8.65
C ALA A 21 -8.67 -27.99 7.88
N ASP A 22 -8.94 -28.35 6.63
CA ASP A 22 -7.95 -28.99 5.78
C ASP A 22 -6.86 -28.02 5.35
N ALA A 23 -7.22 -26.77 5.05
CA ALA A 23 -6.31 -25.69 4.67
C ALA A 23 -6.73 -24.38 5.35
N ALA A 24 -5.80 -23.45 5.53
CA ALA A 24 -6.10 -22.11 6.01
C ALA A 24 -5.62 -21.07 5.01
N VAL A 25 -6.48 -20.10 4.71
CA VAL A 25 -6.16 -18.95 3.86
C VAL A 25 -5.96 -17.72 4.73
N VAL A 26 -4.86 -17.02 4.54
CA VAL A 26 -4.47 -15.83 5.29
C VAL A 26 -4.37 -14.66 4.30
N VAL A 27 -5.08 -13.59 4.58
CA VAL A 27 -5.04 -12.36 3.77
C VAL A 27 -4.99 -11.15 4.70
N ALA A 28 -3.97 -10.31 4.56
CA ALA A 28 -3.82 -9.05 5.31
C ALA A 28 -4.03 -9.17 6.83
N TYR A 29 -3.64 -10.28 7.43
CA TYR A 29 -3.91 -10.58 8.85
C TYR A 29 -3.05 -9.71 9.81
N GLY A 30 -1.86 -9.31 9.38
CA GLY A 30 -1.00 -8.38 10.12
C GLY A 30 -0.27 -8.95 11.34
N LEU A 31 -0.41 -10.23 11.65
CA LEU A 31 0.31 -10.93 12.71
C LEU A 31 1.05 -12.15 12.15
N ILE A 32 2.21 -12.46 12.76
CA ILE A 32 2.94 -13.69 12.45
C ILE A 32 2.18 -14.87 13.06
N LEU A 33 1.91 -15.89 12.26
CA LEU A 33 1.33 -17.14 12.71
C LEU A 33 2.41 -18.00 13.38
N PRO A 34 2.25 -18.39 14.65
CA PRO A 34 3.19 -19.28 15.30
C PRO A 34 3.06 -20.71 14.75
N LYS A 35 4.14 -21.49 14.88
CA LYS A 35 4.20 -22.85 14.36
C LYS A 35 3.00 -23.74 14.71
N PRO A 36 2.47 -23.74 15.95
CA PRO A 36 1.28 -24.55 16.29
C PRO A 36 0.00 -24.20 15.50
N VAL A 37 -0.08 -22.96 14.99
CA VAL A 37 -1.19 -22.53 14.13
C VAL A 37 -0.90 -22.86 12.66
N LEU A 38 0.35 -22.69 12.22
CA LEU A 38 0.77 -23.05 10.85
C LEU A 38 0.60 -24.55 10.57
N ASP A 39 0.90 -25.39 11.56
CA ASP A 39 0.85 -26.87 11.45
C ASP A 39 -0.57 -27.44 11.70
N ALA A 40 -1.54 -26.61 12.11
CA ALA A 40 -2.88 -27.08 12.46
C ALA A 40 -3.69 -27.59 11.26
N PRO A 41 -3.71 -26.91 10.08
CA PRO A 41 -4.39 -27.44 8.91
C PRO A 41 -3.57 -28.53 8.24
N ARG A 42 -4.20 -29.66 7.91
CA ARG A 42 -3.53 -30.82 7.31
C ARG A 42 -2.79 -30.52 6.00
N LEU A 43 -3.33 -29.62 5.20
CA LEU A 43 -2.75 -29.19 3.92
C LEU A 43 -1.97 -27.87 4.03
N GLY A 44 -1.81 -27.33 5.25
CA GLY A 44 -1.04 -26.12 5.52
C GLY A 44 -1.80 -24.81 5.43
N CYS A 45 -1.05 -23.71 5.62
CA CYS A 45 -1.53 -22.35 5.53
C CYS A 45 -1.02 -21.66 4.26
N PHE A 46 -1.88 -20.87 3.64
CA PHE A 46 -1.59 -20.13 2.41
C PHE A 46 -1.80 -18.65 2.64
N ASN A 47 -0.83 -17.84 2.21
CA ASN A 47 -0.98 -16.39 2.21
C ASN A 47 -1.23 -15.89 0.79
N LEU A 48 -2.16 -14.94 0.66
CA LEU A 48 -2.31 -14.13 -0.54
C LEU A 48 -1.47 -12.87 -0.37
N HIS A 49 -0.28 -12.86 -0.97
CA HIS A 49 0.67 -11.76 -0.81
C HIS A 49 0.60 -10.79 -1.99
N ALA A 50 0.56 -9.50 -1.67
CA ALA A 50 0.31 -8.42 -2.63
C ALA A 50 1.62 -7.82 -3.19
N SER A 51 2.55 -8.66 -3.62
CA SER A 51 3.77 -8.24 -4.33
C SER A 51 4.32 -9.34 -5.22
N ALA A 52 5.18 -8.95 -6.16
CA ALA A 52 5.99 -9.86 -6.98
C ALA A 52 7.16 -10.42 -6.16
N LEU A 53 6.88 -11.41 -5.28
CA LEU A 53 7.90 -12.06 -4.47
C LEU A 53 9.09 -12.55 -5.32
N PRO A 54 10.32 -12.41 -4.82
CA PRO A 54 10.72 -12.08 -3.44
C PRO A 54 10.82 -10.57 -3.14
N ARG A 55 10.39 -9.70 -4.07
CA ARG A 55 10.35 -8.25 -3.84
C ARG A 55 9.18 -7.89 -2.91
N TRP A 56 9.43 -6.98 -1.97
CA TRP A 56 8.45 -6.42 -1.05
C TRP A 56 7.82 -7.45 -0.08
N ARG A 57 8.62 -8.33 0.54
CA ARG A 57 8.18 -9.10 1.70
C ARG A 57 7.80 -8.17 2.85
N GLY A 58 6.75 -8.45 3.60
CA GLY A 58 6.40 -7.71 4.81
C GLY A 58 5.07 -6.96 4.79
N ALA A 59 4.99 -5.86 5.57
CA ALA A 59 3.70 -5.33 6.02
C ALA A 59 2.98 -4.38 5.05
N ALA A 60 3.70 -3.72 4.13
CA ALA A 60 3.13 -2.67 3.26
C ALA A 60 3.57 -2.81 1.79
N PRO A 61 3.47 -4.00 1.17
CA PRO A 61 4.01 -4.24 -0.16
C PRO A 61 3.40 -3.33 -1.23
N ILE A 62 2.10 -3.10 -1.19
CA ILE A 62 1.36 -2.24 -2.14
C ILE A 62 1.88 -0.81 -2.08
N ASN A 63 1.92 -0.23 -0.88
CA ASN A 63 2.40 1.14 -0.69
C ASN A 63 3.85 1.29 -1.17
N ARG A 64 4.73 0.35 -0.77
CA ARG A 64 6.17 0.43 -1.10
C ARG A 64 6.43 0.26 -2.60
N ALA A 65 5.70 -0.61 -3.30
CA ALA A 65 5.81 -0.74 -4.75
C ALA A 65 5.44 0.57 -5.46
N VAL A 66 4.32 1.19 -5.08
CA VAL A 66 3.88 2.45 -5.67
C VAL A 66 4.83 3.61 -5.32
N MET A 67 5.26 3.73 -4.06
CA MET A 67 6.22 4.76 -3.61
C MET A 67 7.59 4.63 -4.27
N ALA A 68 8.00 3.41 -4.62
CA ALA A 68 9.25 3.17 -5.34
C ALA A 68 9.16 3.47 -6.86
N GLY A 69 7.97 3.80 -7.38
CA GLY A 69 7.74 4.02 -8.80
C GLY A 69 7.77 2.75 -9.64
N ASP A 70 7.52 1.58 -9.03
CA ASP A 70 7.41 0.33 -9.77
C ASP A 70 6.28 0.44 -10.80
N THR A 71 6.51 -0.10 -12.00
CA THR A 71 5.53 -0.12 -13.10
C THR A 71 4.73 -1.42 -13.18
N GLY A 72 5.05 -2.37 -12.31
CA GLY A 72 4.37 -3.66 -12.22
C GLY A 72 4.63 -4.33 -10.90
N THR A 73 3.71 -5.15 -10.49
CA THR A 73 3.77 -6.00 -9.31
C THR A 73 3.06 -7.34 -9.59
N ALA A 74 2.72 -8.09 -8.58
CA ALA A 74 1.91 -9.30 -8.71
C ALA A 74 1.09 -9.54 -7.44
N VAL A 75 0.11 -10.42 -7.54
CA VAL A 75 -0.44 -11.11 -6.38
C VAL A 75 0.05 -12.57 -6.41
N VAL A 76 0.48 -13.07 -5.28
CA VAL A 76 1.08 -14.40 -5.15
C VAL A 76 0.35 -15.20 -4.08
N VAL A 77 -0.11 -16.38 -4.44
CA VAL A 77 -0.47 -17.40 -3.45
C VAL A 77 0.81 -18.13 -3.05
N MET A 78 1.14 -18.10 -1.77
CA MET A 78 2.34 -18.74 -1.25
C MET A 78 2.03 -19.66 -0.06
N TRP A 79 2.80 -20.71 0.11
CA TRP A 79 2.83 -21.54 1.30
C TRP A 79 3.41 -20.73 2.46
N MET A 80 2.76 -20.79 3.62
CA MET A 80 3.29 -20.08 4.78
C MET A 80 4.27 -20.95 5.56
N GLU A 81 5.33 -20.29 6.04
CA GLU A 81 6.38 -20.84 6.90
C GLU A 81 6.64 -19.87 8.06
N GLU A 82 7.52 -20.21 8.99
CA GLU A 82 7.82 -19.34 10.14
C GLU A 82 8.51 -18.01 9.77
N GLY A 83 9.09 -17.92 8.57
CA GLY A 83 9.72 -16.69 8.08
C GLY A 83 8.73 -15.65 7.56
N LEU A 84 9.15 -14.39 7.54
CA LEU A 84 8.35 -13.29 7.00
C LEU A 84 8.28 -13.39 5.47
N ASP A 85 7.20 -13.92 4.95
CA ASP A 85 6.88 -14.08 3.53
C ASP A 85 8.02 -14.80 2.74
N THR A 86 8.64 -15.82 3.36
CA THR A 86 9.76 -16.57 2.80
C THR A 86 9.36 -17.88 2.15
N GLY A 87 8.15 -18.35 2.40
CA GLY A 87 7.67 -19.64 1.92
C GLY A 87 7.59 -19.75 0.40
N PRO A 88 7.51 -20.98 -0.13
CA PRO A 88 7.44 -21.23 -1.57
C PRO A 88 6.22 -20.61 -2.22
N MET A 89 6.36 -20.15 -3.45
CA MET A 89 5.26 -19.65 -4.27
C MET A 89 4.47 -20.80 -4.89
N ALA A 90 3.15 -20.66 -4.91
CA ALA A 90 2.25 -21.60 -5.58
C ALA A 90 1.80 -21.03 -6.92
N LEU A 91 0.98 -19.97 -6.91
CA LEU A 91 0.50 -19.32 -8.11
C LEU A 91 0.84 -17.82 -8.07
N THR A 92 1.03 -17.23 -9.25
CA THR A 92 1.36 -15.81 -9.39
C THR A 92 0.56 -15.21 -10.53
N ALA A 93 -0.05 -14.06 -10.30
CA ALA A 93 -0.70 -13.25 -11.31
C ALA A 93 -0.08 -11.84 -11.35
N PRO A 94 0.54 -11.43 -12.46
CA PRO A 94 1.13 -10.11 -12.61
C PRO A 94 0.05 -9.03 -12.72
N VAL A 95 0.33 -7.84 -12.17
CA VAL A 95 -0.54 -6.66 -12.23
C VAL A 95 0.29 -5.44 -12.62
N ALA A 96 -0.15 -4.69 -13.61
CA ALA A 96 0.50 -3.45 -14.02
C ALA A 96 0.17 -2.30 -13.07
N ILE A 97 1.15 -1.42 -12.81
CA ILE A 97 0.95 -0.20 -12.02
C ILE A 97 0.98 0.98 -12.99
N GLY A 98 -0.18 1.58 -13.20
CA GLY A 98 -0.31 2.77 -14.06
C GLY A 98 0.38 4.01 -13.46
N PRO A 99 0.71 4.99 -14.30
CA PRO A 99 1.50 6.17 -13.87
C PRO A 99 0.81 6.99 -12.77
N ASP A 100 -0.50 7.09 -12.77
CA ASP A 100 -1.29 7.84 -11.77
C ASP A 100 -2.08 6.92 -10.83
N MET A 101 -1.86 5.59 -10.91
CA MET A 101 -2.54 4.60 -10.05
C MET A 101 -2.10 4.79 -8.60
N THR A 102 -3.08 4.92 -7.69
CA THR A 102 -2.82 5.01 -6.25
C THR A 102 -2.65 3.63 -5.61
N ALA A 103 -2.10 3.58 -4.40
CA ALA A 103 -2.05 2.34 -3.63
C ALA A 103 -3.46 1.76 -3.36
N GLY A 104 -4.48 2.61 -3.23
CA GLY A 104 -5.87 2.15 -3.12
C GLY A 104 -6.39 1.51 -4.40
N ASP A 105 -6.16 2.14 -5.56
CA ASP A 105 -6.56 1.57 -6.85
C ASP A 105 -5.85 0.22 -7.09
N LEU A 106 -4.56 0.14 -6.79
CA LEU A 106 -3.77 -1.09 -6.91
C LEU A 106 -4.25 -2.17 -5.93
N HIS A 107 -4.60 -1.79 -4.69
CA HIS A 107 -5.18 -2.71 -3.70
C HIS A 107 -6.44 -3.38 -4.25
N ASP A 108 -7.36 -2.60 -4.83
CA ASP A 108 -8.63 -3.13 -5.34
C ASP A 108 -8.40 -4.08 -6.52
N GLU A 109 -7.47 -3.76 -7.42
CA GLU A 109 -7.08 -4.62 -8.53
C GLU A 109 -6.44 -5.93 -8.05
N LEU A 110 -5.50 -5.84 -7.09
CA LEU A 110 -4.86 -7.01 -6.49
C LEU A 110 -5.85 -7.88 -5.70
N ALA A 111 -6.82 -7.27 -5.01
CA ALA A 111 -7.85 -8.00 -4.27
C ALA A 111 -8.76 -8.79 -5.21
N HIS A 112 -9.18 -8.18 -6.32
CA HIS A 112 -10.00 -8.84 -7.33
C HIS A 112 -9.25 -10.01 -8.00
N THR A 113 -8.05 -9.75 -8.50
CA THR A 113 -7.20 -10.77 -9.14
C THR A 113 -6.82 -11.88 -8.18
N GLY A 114 -6.49 -11.52 -6.94
CA GLY A 114 -6.08 -12.46 -5.90
C GLY A 114 -7.19 -13.37 -5.43
N ALA A 115 -8.43 -12.89 -5.37
CA ALA A 115 -9.57 -13.73 -5.01
C ALA A 115 -9.76 -14.88 -6.00
N ALA A 116 -9.71 -14.61 -7.30
CA ALA A 116 -9.78 -15.63 -8.34
C ALA A 116 -8.60 -16.62 -8.25
N LEU A 117 -7.36 -16.08 -8.10
CA LEU A 117 -6.15 -16.87 -8.00
C LEU A 117 -6.16 -17.81 -6.79
N MET A 118 -6.70 -17.37 -5.66
CA MET A 118 -6.80 -18.20 -4.45
C MET A 118 -7.81 -19.35 -4.64
N VAL A 119 -8.93 -19.11 -5.30
CA VAL A 119 -9.89 -20.18 -5.62
C VAL A 119 -9.26 -21.24 -6.50
N ASP A 120 -8.50 -20.83 -7.52
CA ASP A 120 -7.79 -21.77 -8.40
C ASP A 120 -6.70 -22.54 -7.63
N ALA A 121 -5.96 -21.85 -6.73
CA ALA A 121 -4.99 -22.50 -5.88
C ALA A 121 -5.62 -23.58 -4.97
N LEU A 122 -6.77 -23.29 -4.36
CA LEU A 122 -7.49 -24.26 -3.52
C LEU A 122 -8.00 -25.46 -4.32
N ARG A 123 -8.49 -25.27 -5.56
CA ARG A 123 -8.88 -26.36 -6.45
C ARG A 123 -7.67 -27.26 -6.80
N MET A 124 -6.53 -26.65 -7.13
CA MET A 124 -5.30 -27.41 -7.39
C MET A 124 -4.81 -28.15 -6.14
N LEU A 125 -4.94 -27.52 -4.96
CA LEU A 125 -4.57 -28.15 -3.69
C LEU A 125 -5.42 -29.39 -3.40
N GLU A 126 -6.73 -29.33 -3.64
CA GLU A 126 -7.66 -30.47 -3.48
C GLU A 126 -7.25 -31.65 -4.33
N HIS A 127 -6.73 -31.41 -5.54
CA HIS A 127 -6.25 -32.45 -6.46
C HIS A 127 -4.77 -32.83 -6.26
N GLY A 128 -4.09 -32.29 -5.24
CA GLY A 128 -2.67 -32.53 -5.01
C GLY A 128 -1.73 -31.98 -6.09
N ALA A 129 -2.21 -31.01 -6.88
CA ALA A 129 -1.50 -30.45 -8.04
C ALA A 129 -0.97 -29.03 -7.81
N LEU A 130 -1.13 -28.46 -6.60
CA LEU A 130 -0.67 -27.10 -6.30
C LEU A 130 0.86 -27.04 -6.29
N PRO A 131 1.50 -26.20 -7.12
CA PRO A 131 2.94 -26.06 -7.18
C PRO A 131 3.55 -25.60 -5.84
N ARG A 132 4.82 -25.94 -5.64
CA ARG A 132 5.62 -25.48 -4.51
C ARG A 132 7.00 -25.06 -5.03
N THR A 133 7.10 -23.84 -5.53
CA THR A 133 8.30 -23.28 -6.15
C THR A 133 9.06 -22.41 -5.15
N PRO A 134 10.31 -22.72 -4.77
CA PRO A 134 11.11 -21.85 -3.93
C PRO A 134 11.21 -20.44 -4.51
N GLN A 135 11.19 -19.42 -3.64
CA GLN A 135 11.43 -18.06 -4.08
C GLN A 135 12.90 -17.91 -4.55
N PRO A 136 13.16 -17.08 -5.59
CA PRO A 136 14.52 -16.73 -5.97
C PRO A 136 15.30 -16.11 -4.80
N ALA A 137 16.59 -16.39 -4.74
CA ALA A 137 17.49 -15.78 -3.75
C ALA A 137 17.81 -14.31 -4.07
N GLU A 138 17.75 -13.96 -5.36
CA GLU A 138 18.01 -12.60 -5.85
C GLU A 138 16.71 -11.76 -5.84
N GLY A 139 16.86 -10.42 -5.73
CA GLY A 139 15.74 -9.49 -5.77
C GLY A 139 14.94 -9.39 -4.46
N VAL A 140 15.38 -10.01 -3.38
CA VAL A 140 14.74 -9.90 -2.07
C VAL A 140 14.75 -8.46 -1.60
N SER A 141 13.56 -7.94 -1.25
CA SER A 141 13.43 -6.65 -0.57
C SER A 141 12.28 -6.70 0.44
N TYR A 142 12.27 -5.73 1.35
CA TYR A 142 11.31 -5.69 2.44
C TYR A 142 10.45 -4.44 2.41
N ALA A 143 9.15 -4.64 2.62
CA ALA A 143 8.13 -3.60 2.70
C ALA A 143 7.81 -3.30 4.17
N ALA A 144 8.63 -2.46 4.80
CA ALA A 144 8.39 -2.01 6.15
C ALA A 144 7.03 -1.27 6.25
N LYS A 145 6.37 -1.41 7.41
CA LYS A 145 5.15 -0.65 7.72
C LYS A 145 5.39 0.84 7.51
N ILE A 146 4.38 1.54 6.99
CA ILE A 146 4.45 2.99 6.80
C ILE A 146 4.49 3.69 8.16
N ASP A 147 5.52 4.50 8.38
CA ASP A 147 5.67 5.33 9.57
C ASP A 147 4.92 6.65 9.38
N LYS A 148 4.38 7.19 10.48
CA LYS A 148 3.67 8.49 10.45
C LYS A 148 4.60 9.65 10.05
N HIS A 149 5.88 9.55 10.38
CA HIS A 149 6.86 10.59 10.07
C HIS A 149 7.16 10.68 8.58
N GLU A 150 7.07 9.58 7.85
CA GLU A 150 7.28 9.56 6.41
C GLU A 150 6.08 10.03 5.57
N THR A 151 4.94 10.39 6.18
CA THR A 151 3.75 10.80 5.45
C THR A 151 3.69 12.29 5.11
N ARG A 152 4.58 13.12 5.67
CA ARG A 152 4.71 14.52 5.27
C ARG A 152 5.37 14.60 3.90
N ILE A 153 4.85 15.48 3.03
CA ILE A 153 5.41 15.68 1.70
C ILE A 153 6.71 16.48 1.81
N ASP A 154 7.77 15.94 1.24
CA ASP A 154 9.04 16.65 1.05
C ASP A 154 9.09 17.21 -0.39
N TRP A 155 8.73 18.47 -0.53
CA TRP A 155 8.73 19.17 -1.82
C TRP A 155 10.12 19.33 -2.43
N THR A 156 11.20 19.14 -1.66
CA THR A 156 12.58 19.24 -2.19
C THR A 156 12.96 18.05 -3.06
N GLN A 157 12.20 16.98 -3.03
CA GLN A 157 12.39 15.82 -3.88
C GLN A 157 11.98 16.10 -5.33
N PRO A 158 12.50 15.36 -6.32
CA PRO A 158 12.03 15.43 -7.70
C PRO A 158 10.52 15.16 -7.79
N TRP A 159 9.85 15.79 -8.77
CA TRP A 159 8.38 15.66 -8.91
C TRP A 159 7.90 14.20 -8.97
N ARG A 160 8.67 13.29 -9.59
CA ARG A 160 8.33 11.86 -9.63
C ARG A 160 8.27 11.26 -8.24
N ALA A 161 9.28 11.52 -7.41
CA ALA A 161 9.32 11.02 -6.04
C ALA A 161 8.16 11.60 -5.20
N VAL A 162 7.84 12.89 -5.36
CA VAL A 162 6.68 13.51 -4.69
C VAL A 162 5.37 12.89 -5.17
N HIS A 163 5.22 12.68 -6.48
CA HIS A 163 4.04 12.06 -7.07
C HIS A 163 3.88 10.62 -6.58
N ASP A 164 4.94 9.81 -6.65
CA ASP A 164 4.95 8.41 -6.22
C ASP A 164 4.69 8.29 -4.71
N HIS A 165 5.22 9.21 -3.92
CA HIS A 165 4.94 9.32 -2.49
C HIS A 165 3.45 9.60 -2.22
N CYS A 166 2.86 10.59 -2.90
CA CYS A 166 1.45 10.93 -2.73
C CYS A 166 0.53 9.78 -3.11
N ARG A 167 0.72 9.19 -4.30
CA ARG A 167 -0.12 8.09 -4.78
C ARG A 167 0.11 6.79 -4.02
N GLY A 168 1.33 6.55 -3.53
CA GLY A 168 1.67 5.38 -2.74
C GLY A 168 1.10 5.40 -1.32
N LEU A 169 0.78 6.58 -0.79
CA LEU A 169 0.14 6.74 0.52
C LEU A 169 -1.38 6.95 0.44
N ALA A 170 -1.96 7.11 -0.76
CA ALA A 170 -3.38 7.32 -0.93
C ALA A 170 -4.15 5.98 -1.01
N PRO A 171 -5.37 5.88 -0.44
CA PRO A 171 -6.05 6.91 0.36
C PRO A 171 -5.59 6.95 1.82
N PHE A 172 -4.88 5.93 2.30
CA PHE A 172 -4.45 5.81 3.69
C PHE A 172 -2.99 5.34 3.78
N PRO A 173 -2.18 5.98 4.66
CA PRO A 173 -2.53 7.04 5.63
C PRO A 173 -2.76 8.42 5.00
N GLY A 174 -2.34 8.63 3.74
CA GLY A 174 -2.40 9.88 2.99
C GLY A 174 -1.16 10.75 3.21
N ALA A 175 -0.46 11.12 2.11
CA ALA A 175 0.57 12.14 2.16
C ALA A 175 -0.06 13.51 2.49
N TRP A 176 0.65 14.39 3.19
CA TRP A 176 0.10 15.66 3.64
C TRP A 176 1.12 16.78 3.65
N PHE A 177 0.60 17.99 3.57
CA PHE A 177 1.33 19.24 3.78
C PHE A 177 0.56 20.14 4.75
N GLU A 178 1.18 21.24 5.20
CA GLU A 178 0.58 22.21 6.10
C GLU A 178 0.31 23.52 5.38
N LEU A 179 -0.87 24.08 5.68
CA LEU A 179 -1.22 25.46 5.31
C LEU A 179 -1.26 26.33 6.56
N PRO A 180 -0.82 27.59 6.49
CA PRO A 180 -1.08 28.57 7.54
C PRO A 180 -2.59 28.67 7.79
N GLY A 181 -3.02 28.41 9.02
CA GLY A 181 -4.42 28.54 9.42
C GLY A 181 -4.76 29.95 9.91
N PRO A 182 -6.04 30.30 10.00
CA PRO A 182 -6.46 31.50 10.67
C PRO A 182 -6.04 31.42 12.16
N GLY A 183 -5.27 32.40 12.65
CA GLY A 183 -4.84 32.44 14.04
C GLY A 183 -3.53 31.73 14.37
N ARG A 184 -2.68 31.43 13.39
CA ARG A 184 -1.35 30.75 13.49
C ARG A 184 -1.35 29.23 13.62
N GLU A 185 -2.46 28.54 13.75
CA GLU A 185 -2.49 27.09 13.71
C GLU A 185 -2.39 26.56 12.27
N ALA A 186 -1.40 25.71 12.01
CA ALA A 186 -1.27 25.05 10.73
C ALA A 186 -2.39 24.02 10.53
N VAL A 187 -2.96 23.99 9.33
CA VAL A 187 -4.02 23.04 8.96
C VAL A 187 -3.42 21.98 8.05
N ARG A 188 -3.52 20.72 8.45
CA ARG A 188 -3.10 19.59 7.61
C ARG A 188 -4.07 19.39 6.46
N VAL A 189 -3.49 19.22 5.28
CA VAL A 189 -4.19 18.91 4.05
C VAL A 189 -3.59 17.65 3.47
N LYS A 190 -4.37 16.58 3.38
CA LYS A 190 -3.96 15.33 2.72
C LYS A 190 -4.10 15.49 1.22
N VAL A 191 -3.11 14.98 0.50
CA VAL A 191 -3.10 14.87 -0.96
C VAL A 191 -3.43 13.43 -1.31
N LEU A 192 -4.47 13.22 -2.11
CA LEU A 192 -4.97 11.89 -2.42
C LEU A 192 -4.76 11.51 -3.90
N ARG A 193 -4.75 12.50 -4.80
CA ARG A 193 -4.35 12.29 -6.19
C ARG A 193 -3.52 13.45 -6.68
N THR A 194 -2.49 13.12 -7.40
CA THR A 194 -1.63 14.06 -8.11
C THR A 194 -1.43 13.59 -9.54
N THR A 195 -1.00 14.47 -10.39
CA THR A 195 -0.48 14.15 -11.73
C THR A 195 0.72 15.06 -12.01
N ARG A 196 1.47 14.78 -13.07
CA ARG A 196 2.54 15.68 -13.50
C ARG A 196 1.99 17.09 -13.76
N GLY A 197 2.66 18.11 -13.23
CA GLY A 197 2.43 19.52 -13.52
C GLY A 197 3.57 20.12 -14.32
N ASP A 198 3.31 21.32 -14.89
CA ASP A 198 4.31 22.12 -15.56
C ASP A 198 4.63 23.36 -14.71
N GLY A 199 5.89 23.77 -14.70
CA GLY A 199 6.36 24.92 -13.95
C GLY A 199 7.57 24.58 -13.07
N SER A 200 8.24 25.60 -12.62
CA SER A 200 9.38 25.54 -11.71
C SER A 200 9.43 26.77 -10.84
N ASP A 201 9.76 26.60 -9.59
CA ASP A 201 10.00 27.65 -8.59
C ASP A 201 10.74 27.01 -7.42
N ALA A 202 10.93 27.73 -6.33
CA ALA A 202 11.42 27.14 -5.08
C ALA A 202 10.49 25.99 -4.63
N PRO A 203 11.03 24.85 -4.15
CA PRO A 203 10.22 23.70 -3.76
C PRO A 203 9.12 24.07 -2.75
N GLY A 204 7.90 23.56 -2.99
CA GLY A 204 6.71 23.86 -2.20
C GLY A 204 5.93 25.10 -2.64
N THR A 205 6.37 25.81 -3.68
CA THR A 205 5.68 27.02 -4.17
C THR A 205 4.54 26.65 -5.14
N VAL A 206 3.37 27.23 -4.94
CA VAL A 206 2.24 27.15 -5.88
C VAL A 206 2.57 27.97 -7.12
N VAL A 207 2.57 27.36 -8.31
CA VAL A 207 3.03 27.97 -9.55
C VAL A 207 1.91 28.36 -10.53
N ASP A 208 0.69 27.92 -10.28
CA ASP A 208 -0.49 28.27 -11.11
C ASP A 208 -1.79 28.31 -10.29
N ASP A 209 -2.90 28.64 -10.96
CA ASP A 209 -4.25 28.70 -10.40
C ASP A 209 -4.96 27.33 -10.31
N ARG A 210 -4.24 26.23 -10.64
CA ARG A 210 -4.77 24.85 -10.63
C ARG A 210 -4.16 23.99 -9.54
N LEU A 211 -3.48 24.62 -8.57
CA LEU A 211 -2.78 23.95 -7.48
C LEU A 211 -1.63 23.05 -7.96
N THR A 212 -0.85 23.55 -8.91
CA THR A 212 0.44 22.96 -9.27
C THR A 212 1.49 23.47 -8.32
N VAL A 213 2.31 22.57 -7.79
CA VAL A 213 3.33 22.86 -6.76
C VAL A 213 4.70 22.47 -7.29
N ALA A 214 5.64 23.41 -7.23
CA ALA A 214 7.03 23.18 -7.61
C ALA A 214 7.69 22.16 -6.68
N CYS A 215 8.51 21.30 -7.25
CA CYS A 215 9.31 20.29 -6.56
C CYS A 215 10.80 20.59 -6.74
N GLY A 216 11.68 19.77 -6.18
CA GLY A 216 13.13 19.91 -6.36
C GLY A 216 13.57 19.83 -7.81
N ASP A 217 12.80 19.11 -8.64
CA ASP A 217 12.86 19.08 -10.09
C ASP A 217 11.44 18.95 -10.65
N GLY A 218 11.01 19.88 -11.51
CA GLY A 218 9.65 19.90 -12.09
C GLY A 218 8.55 20.26 -11.08
N ALA A 219 7.33 19.83 -11.35
CA ALA A 219 6.17 20.13 -10.53
C ALA A 219 5.14 19.00 -10.52
N VAL A 220 4.31 18.97 -9.48
CA VAL A 220 3.13 18.10 -9.39
C VAL A 220 1.87 18.94 -9.33
N ARG A 221 0.82 18.51 -10.02
CA ARG A 221 -0.52 19.07 -9.87
C ARG A 221 -1.31 18.23 -8.90
N ILE A 222 -1.85 18.86 -7.87
CA ILE A 222 -2.77 18.24 -6.94
C ILE A 222 -4.14 18.18 -7.60
N VAL A 223 -4.74 16.99 -7.66
CA VAL A 223 -6.05 16.75 -8.30
C VAL A 223 -7.15 16.64 -7.25
N THR A 224 -6.93 15.80 -6.23
CA THR A 224 -7.86 15.63 -5.12
C THR A 224 -7.12 15.68 -3.79
N LEU A 225 -7.78 16.26 -2.80
CA LEU A 225 -7.22 16.50 -1.48
C LEU A 225 -8.30 16.49 -0.41
N GLN A 226 -7.88 16.48 0.85
CA GLN A 226 -8.78 16.47 2.00
C GLN A 226 -8.20 17.30 3.14
N ARG A 227 -8.92 18.34 3.59
CA ARG A 227 -8.59 19.04 4.83
C ARG A 227 -8.97 18.19 6.04
N ALA A 228 -8.24 18.37 7.14
CA ALA A 228 -8.57 17.72 8.41
C ALA A 228 -10.05 17.99 8.79
N GLY A 229 -10.79 16.93 9.10
CA GLY A 229 -12.21 17.00 9.48
C GLY A 229 -13.18 17.35 8.33
N ARG A 230 -12.74 17.32 7.06
CA ARG A 230 -13.60 17.61 5.89
C ARG A 230 -13.66 16.41 4.95
N HIS A 231 -14.59 16.45 4.00
CA HIS A 231 -14.70 15.46 2.92
C HIS A 231 -13.60 15.64 1.87
N LEU A 232 -13.37 14.60 1.09
CA LEU A 232 -12.57 14.64 -0.12
C LEU A 232 -13.15 15.69 -1.08
N MET A 233 -12.29 16.46 -1.73
CA MET A 233 -12.67 17.50 -2.69
C MET A 233 -11.64 17.60 -3.80
N THR A 234 -12.03 18.15 -4.94
CA THR A 234 -11.14 18.51 -6.03
C THR A 234 -10.28 19.74 -5.67
N ALA A 235 -9.14 19.92 -6.32
CA ALA A 235 -8.33 21.13 -6.16
C ALA A 235 -9.11 22.41 -6.45
N GLN A 236 -10.01 22.39 -7.46
CA GLN A 236 -10.86 23.53 -7.81
C GLN A 236 -11.84 23.90 -6.68
N GLU A 237 -12.49 22.90 -6.08
CA GLU A 237 -13.40 23.11 -4.93
C GLU A 237 -12.64 23.66 -3.73
N PHE A 238 -11.44 23.13 -3.49
CA PHE A 238 -10.56 23.58 -2.44
C PHE A 238 -10.17 25.06 -2.62
N LEU A 239 -9.71 25.45 -3.81
CA LEU A 239 -9.27 26.81 -4.12
C LEU A 239 -10.42 27.84 -4.05
N ARG A 240 -11.67 27.44 -4.34
CA ARG A 240 -12.85 28.32 -4.14
C ARG A 240 -13.05 28.69 -2.67
N GLY A 241 -12.81 27.75 -1.76
CA GLY A 241 -12.97 27.97 -0.32
C GLY A 241 -11.69 28.40 0.41
N THR A 242 -10.55 28.24 -0.22
CA THR A 242 -9.22 28.57 0.33
C THR A 242 -8.33 29.07 -0.82
N PRO A 243 -8.52 30.33 -1.25
CA PRO A 243 -7.72 30.88 -2.34
C PRO A 243 -6.23 30.88 -1.97
N LEU A 244 -5.39 30.32 -2.85
CA LEU A 244 -3.95 30.33 -2.75
C LEU A 244 -3.40 31.10 -3.96
N ALA A 245 -2.71 32.19 -3.69
CA ALA A 245 -2.07 32.96 -4.74
C ALA A 245 -0.85 32.19 -5.29
N VAL A 246 -0.54 32.40 -6.58
CA VAL A 246 0.74 31.98 -7.15
C VAL A 246 1.87 32.61 -6.33
N GLY A 247 2.89 31.82 -6.02
CA GLY A 247 3.96 32.19 -5.09
C GLY A 247 3.69 31.78 -3.63
N THR A 248 2.50 31.29 -3.28
CA THR A 248 2.24 30.75 -1.93
C THR A 248 3.11 29.54 -1.68
N ARG A 249 3.79 29.50 -0.52
CA ARG A 249 4.63 28.37 -0.13
C ARG A 249 3.87 27.45 0.82
N LEU A 250 3.81 26.16 0.47
CA LEU A 250 3.24 25.09 1.28
C LEU A 250 4.32 24.51 2.21
N GLY A 251 3.93 24.16 3.46
CA GLY A 251 4.84 23.65 4.48
C GLY A 251 4.88 22.13 4.62
#